data_eb1e77696afed25419f16a1674435dd5
#
_entry.id   eb1e77696afed25419f16a1674435dd5
#
_cell.length_a   1.000
_cell.length_b   1.000
_cell.length_c   1.000
_cell.angle_alpha   90.00
_cell.angle_beta   90.00
_cell.angle_gamma   90.00
#
_symmetry.space_group_name_H-M   'P 1'
#
loop_
_entity.id
_entity.type
_entity.pdbx_description
1 polymer ?
#
loop_
_entity_poly.entity_id
_entity_poly.type
_entity_poly.pdbx_seq_one_letter_code
_entity_poly.pdbx_strand_id
1 'polypeptide(L)'
;MNPLGYVPALVLDDGTLLTEGAAIVQYIADQVPSKKLAPPNGTIERARLQAWLNFCSSEIHKGGFSPLFYKGIPEEGKNVFRARLVARFIYLNEHLKSNEYLMGHDYSVADAHLFVVSNWASWVKFDLSPYTNVVSYRGRIGTRAAVRSAMEAEGLIPWPSAQPQ
;
A
#
# COMPACT_ATOMS: atom_id res chain seq x y z
N MET A 1 -5.03 -23.08 5.56
CA MET A 1 -5.54 -21.69 5.73
C MET A 1 -4.73 -21.00 6.83
N ASN A 2 -4.62 -19.64 6.77
CA ASN A 2 -3.91 -18.89 7.80
C ASN A 2 -4.59 -19.10 9.17
N PRO A 3 -3.86 -19.59 10.21
CA PRO A 3 -4.44 -19.85 11.53
C PRO A 3 -5.06 -18.62 12.22
N LEU A 4 -4.57 -17.41 11.87
CA LEU A 4 -5.09 -16.14 12.38
C LEU A 4 -6.34 -15.64 11.62
N GLY A 5 -6.76 -16.33 10.56
CA GLY A 5 -7.88 -15.90 9.72
C GLY A 5 -7.63 -14.61 8.92
N TYR A 6 -6.39 -14.14 8.84
CA TYR A 6 -6.04 -12.92 8.14
C TYR A 6 -5.68 -13.15 6.67
N VAL A 7 -5.91 -12.14 5.86
CA VAL A 7 -5.45 -12.01 4.48
C VAL A 7 -4.42 -10.87 4.39
N PRO A 8 -3.50 -10.91 3.41
CA PRO A 8 -3.34 -11.96 2.40
C PRO A 8 -2.66 -13.22 2.95
N ALA A 9 -2.93 -14.33 2.27
CA ALA A 9 -2.26 -15.61 2.46
C ALA A 9 -1.99 -16.22 1.08
N LEU A 10 -0.75 -16.64 0.84
CA LEU A 10 -0.32 -17.29 -0.40
C LEU A 10 0.03 -18.74 -0.10
N VAL A 11 -0.61 -19.68 -0.79
CA VAL A 11 -0.27 -21.09 -0.75
C VAL A 11 0.51 -21.42 -2.02
N LEU A 12 1.71 -21.97 -1.85
CA LEU A 12 2.57 -22.42 -2.95
C LEU A 12 2.15 -23.80 -3.44
N ASP A 13 2.66 -24.23 -4.60
CA ASP A 13 2.32 -25.53 -5.22
C ASP A 13 2.69 -26.73 -4.34
N ASP A 14 3.71 -26.60 -3.50
CA ASP A 14 4.13 -27.62 -2.52
C ASP A 14 3.30 -27.61 -1.23
N GLY A 15 2.29 -26.74 -1.14
CA GLY A 15 1.46 -26.56 0.04
C GLY A 15 2.01 -25.61 1.10
N THR A 16 3.20 -25.03 0.88
CA THR A 16 3.78 -24.04 1.81
C THR A 16 2.89 -22.80 1.91
N LEU A 17 2.57 -22.40 3.14
CA LEU A 17 1.80 -21.19 3.41
C LEU A 17 2.72 -20.01 3.72
N LEU A 18 2.60 -18.94 2.93
CA LEU A 18 3.18 -17.63 3.21
C LEU A 18 2.09 -16.66 3.69
N THR A 19 2.39 -15.93 4.75
CA THR A 19 1.54 -14.85 5.28
C THR A 19 2.30 -13.53 5.25
N GLU A 20 1.62 -12.44 5.64
CA GLU A 20 2.12 -11.06 5.62
C GLU A 20 2.35 -10.51 4.21
N GLY A 21 1.49 -9.56 3.81
CA GLY A 21 1.52 -8.95 2.49
C GLY A 21 2.89 -8.43 2.06
N ALA A 22 3.64 -7.80 2.97
CA ALA A 22 4.98 -7.31 2.71
C ALA A 22 5.99 -8.42 2.37
N ALA A 23 5.86 -9.60 2.98
CA ALA A 23 6.69 -10.76 2.67
C ALA A 23 6.27 -11.40 1.34
N ILE A 24 4.96 -11.58 1.14
CA ILE A 24 4.38 -12.20 -0.06
C ILE A 24 4.78 -11.43 -1.32
N VAL A 25 4.64 -10.10 -1.33
CA VAL A 25 4.95 -9.31 -2.53
C VAL A 25 6.45 -9.33 -2.88
N GLN A 26 7.33 -9.42 -1.88
CA GLN A 26 8.77 -9.60 -2.11
C GLN A 26 9.06 -10.98 -2.71
N TYR A 27 8.48 -12.04 -2.12
CA TYR A 27 8.63 -13.38 -2.65
C TYR A 27 8.20 -13.47 -4.12
N ILE A 28 7.03 -12.90 -4.47
CA ILE A 28 6.53 -12.89 -5.85
C ILE A 28 7.50 -12.11 -6.77
N ALA A 29 8.01 -10.97 -6.34
CA ALA A 29 8.96 -10.18 -7.12
C ALA A 29 10.26 -10.94 -7.40
N ASP A 30 10.73 -11.70 -6.42
CA ASP A 30 11.97 -12.48 -6.51
C ASP A 30 11.84 -13.70 -7.45
N GLN A 31 10.61 -14.18 -7.73
CA GLN A 31 10.39 -15.24 -8.73
C GLN A 31 10.63 -14.75 -10.17
N VAL A 32 10.52 -13.43 -10.42
CA VAL A 32 10.69 -12.86 -11.77
C VAL A 32 11.59 -11.63 -11.71
N PRO A 33 12.90 -11.78 -11.45
CA PRO A 33 13.84 -10.65 -11.29
C PRO A 33 13.90 -9.73 -12.50
N SER A 34 13.66 -10.27 -13.70
CA SER A 34 13.62 -9.49 -14.96
C SER A 34 12.56 -8.39 -14.98
N LYS A 35 11.53 -8.50 -14.15
CA LYS A 35 10.48 -7.47 -13.99
C LYS A 35 10.90 -6.29 -13.11
N LYS A 36 12.05 -6.39 -12.43
CA LYS A 36 12.64 -5.34 -11.58
C LYS A 36 11.67 -4.76 -10.54
N LEU A 37 10.78 -5.59 -10.01
CA LEU A 37 9.78 -5.16 -9.01
C LEU A 37 10.36 -5.05 -7.60
N ALA A 38 11.54 -5.62 -7.36
CA ALA A 38 12.33 -5.48 -6.15
C ALA A 38 13.82 -5.50 -6.48
N PRO A 39 14.66 -4.73 -5.79
CA PRO A 39 16.11 -4.82 -5.90
C PRO A 39 16.63 -6.19 -5.43
N PRO A 40 17.83 -6.61 -5.86
CA PRO A 40 18.43 -7.87 -5.42
C PRO A 40 18.59 -7.96 -3.91
N ASN A 41 18.41 -9.15 -3.35
CA ASN A 41 18.62 -9.41 -1.92
C ASN A 41 20.08 -9.08 -1.52
N GLY A 42 20.27 -8.60 -0.29
CA GLY A 42 21.58 -8.24 0.26
C GLY A 42 22.09 -6.86 -0.15
N THR A 43 21.32 -6.09 -0.95
CA THR A 43 21.69 -4.71 -1.33
C THR A 43 21.06 -3.67 -0.40
N ILE A 44 21.65 -2.48 -0.36
CA ILE A 44 21.07 -1.36 0.38
C ILE A 44 19.73 -0.91 -0.22
N GLU A 45 19.58 -1.05 -1.53
CA GLU A 45 18.32 -0.76 -2.23
C GLU A 45 17.21 -1.70 -1.77
N ARG A 46 17.51 -3.00 -1.55
CA ARG A 46 16.55 -3.94 -0.96
C ARG A 46 16.17 -3.52 0.47
N ALA A 47 17.13 -3.10 1.27
CA ALA A 47 16.84 -2.62 2.63
C ALA A 47 15.92 -1.37 2.61
N ARG A 48 16.13 -0.45 1.66
CA ARG A 48 15.24 0.70 1.45
C ARG A 48 13.83 0.28 1.03
N LEU A 49 13.70 -0.69 0.12
CA LEU A 49 12.41 -1.27 -0.25
C LEU A 49 11.69 -1.86 0.98
N GLN A 50 12.41 -2.62 1.80
CA GLN A 50 11.86 -3.20 3.03
C GLN A 50 11.44 -2.14 4.04
N ALA A 51 12.19 -1.04 4.15
CA ALA A 51 11.81 0.10 4.98
C ALA A 51 10.48 0.71 4.52
N TRP A 52 10.25 0.89 3.21
CA TRP A 52 8.98 1.34 2.66
C TRP A 52 7.85 0.35 2.90
N LEU A 53 8.08 -0.95 2.71
CA LEU A 53 7.07 -1.99 2.99
C LEU A 53 6.69 -2.01 4.48
N ASN A 54 7.68 -1.89 5.38
CA ASN A 54 7.43 -1.79 6.81
C ASN A 54 6.65 -0.51 7.15
N PHE A 55 7.04 0.64 6.60
CA PHE A 55 6.31 1.89 6.78
C PHE A 55 4.85 1.76 6.35
N CYS A 56 4.59 1.19 5.17
CA CYS A 56 3.23 0.96 4.69
C CYS A 56 2.44 0.05 5.63
N SER A 57 3.04 -1.04 6.10
CA SER A 57 2.38 -2.04 6.95
C SER A 57 2.15 -1.53 8.37
N SER A 58 3.15 -0.92 9.00
CA SER A 58 3.08 -0.51 10.41
C SER A 58 2.45 0.87 10.59
N GLU A 59 2.81 1.84 9.76
CA GLU A 59 2.43 3.24 9.97
C GLU A 59 1.13 3.62 9.26
N ILE A 60 0.95 3.18 8.00
CA ILE A 60 -0.25 3.52 7.23
C ILE A 60 -1.37 2.51 7.49
N HIS A 61 -1.07 1.21 7.37
CA HIS A 61 -2.05 0.15 7.52
C HIS A 61 -2.43 -0.05 8.99
N LYS A 62 -1.57 -0.72 9.79
CA LYS A 62 -1.90 -1.13 11.17
C LYS A 62 -1.96 0.03 12.15
N GLY A 63 -1.05 0.99 12.04
CA GLY A 63 -1.00 2.16 12.91
C GLY A 63 -1.89 3.33 12.47
N GLY A 64 -2.50 3.24 11.30
CA GLY A 64 -3.31 4.29 10.70
C GLY A 64 -4.73 3.86 10.37
N PHE A 65 -4.94 3.26 9.20
CA PHE A 65 -6.28 2.93 8.69
C PHE A 65 -6.96 1.81 9.45
N SER A 66 -6.26 0.73 9.79
CA SER A 66 -6.88 -0.48 10.38
C SER A 66 -7.72 -0.17 11.63
N PRO A 67 -7.26 0.64 12.61
CA PRO A 67 -8.06 0.96 13.79
C PRO A 67 -9.36 1.72 13.49
N LEU A 68 -9.43 2.43 12.36
CA LEU A 68 -10.62 3.19 11.98
C LEU A 68 -11.81 2.28 11.62
N PHE A 69 -11.55 1.02 11.25
CA PHE A 69 -12.59 0.03 10.97
C PHE A 69 -13.11 -0.67 12.23
N TYR A 70 -12.40 -0.58 13.36
CA TYR A 70 -12.83 -1.25 14.58
C TYR A 70 -14.06 -0.57 15.22
N LYS A 71 -15.16 -1.30 15.29
CA LYS A 71 -16.41 -0.81 15.93
C LYS A 71 -16.26 -0.58 17.44
N GLY A 72 -15.32 -1.27 18.08
CA GLY A 72 -15.07 -1.14 19.51
C GLY A 72 -14.27 0.10 19.91
N ILE A 73 -13.74 0.87 18.95
CA ILE A 73 -13.04 2.13 19.22
C ILE A 73 -14.03 3.28 19.07
N PRO A 74 -14.31 4.06 20.15
CA PRO A 74 -15.15 5.26 20.06
C PRO A 74 -14.58 6.27 19.04
N GLU A 75 -15.44 7.07 18.41
CA GLU A 75 -15.00 8.05 17.38
C GLU A 75 -13.94 9.03 17.90
N GLU A 76 -14.06 9.47 19.14
CA GLU A 76 -13.04 10.31 19.78
C GLU A 76 -11.66 9.60 19.83
N GLY A 77 -11.64 8.31 20.18
CA GLY A 77 -10.41 7.51 20.16
C GLY A 77 -9.82 7.33 18.75
N LYS A 78 -10.66 7.31 17.72
CA LYS A 78 -10.20 7.23 16.32
C LYS A 78 -9.47 8.48 15.85
N ASN A 79 -9.68 9.63 16.48
CA ASN A 79 -9.03 10.88 16.11
C ASN A 79 -7.49 10.81 16.26
N VAL A 80 -6.99 10.03 17.19
CA VAL A 80 -5.56 9.78 17.35
C VAL A 80 -4.97 9.14 16.08
N PHE A 81 -5.67 8.14 15.51
CA PHE A 81 -5.24 7.47 14.30
C PHE A 81 -5.39 8.36 13.05
N ARG A 82 -6.45 9.19 12.99
CA ARG A 82 -6.58 10.19 11.92
C ARG A 82 -5.43 11.21 11.96
N ALA A 83 -5.09 11.75 13.12
CA ALA A 83 -3.97 12.66 13.28
C ALA A 83 -2.64 12.01 12.88
N ARG A 84 -2.47 10.73 13.22
CA ARG A 84 -1.31 9.95 12.82
C ARG A 84 -1.23 9.80 11.30
N LEU A 85 -2.34 9.47 10.63
CA LEU A 85 -2.41 9.41 9.17
C LEU A 85 -2.05 10.76 8.53
N VAL A 86 -2.56 11.88 9.05
CA VAL A 86 -2.21 13.22 8.56
C VAL A 86 -0.69 13.39 8.51
N ALA A 87 0.01 13.10 9.61
CA ALA A 87 1.46 13.24 9.67
C ALA A 87 2.19 12.33 8.67
N ARG A 88 1.70 11.09 8.45
CA ARG A 88 2.29 10.14 7.49
C ARG A 88 2.02 10.54 6.05
N PHE A 89 0.85 11.07 5.75
CA PHE A 89 0.54 11.55 4.40
C PHE A 89 1.25 12.87 4.07
N ILE A 90 1.53 13.74 5.04
CA ILE A 90 2.42 14.89 4.85
C ILE A 90 3.83 14.41 4.46
N TYR A 91 4.39 13.42 5.19
CA TYR A 91 5.70 12.84 4.87
C TYR A 91 5.72 12.21 3.47
N LEU A 92 4.71 11.39 3.12
CA LEU A 92 4.59 10.80 1.78
C LEU A 92 4.47 11.86 0.69
N ASN A 93 3.66 12.90 0.93
CA ASN A 93 3.46 13.96 -0.04
C ASN A 93 4.74 14.75 -0.33
N GLU A 94 5.56 15.01 0.68
CA GLU A 94 6.85 15.65 0.49
C GLU A 94 7.85 14.73 -0.23
N HIS A 95 7.90 13.44 0.13
CA HIS A 95 8.73 12.47 -0.57
C HIS A 95 8.39 12.38 -2.07
N LEU A 96 7.10 12.31 -2.40
CA LEU A 96 6.59 12.17 -3.77
C LEU A 96 6.65 13.47 -4.59
N LYS A 97 7.06 14.57 -4.00
CA LYS A 97 7.30 15.83 -4.71
C LYS A 97 8.45 15.71 -5.71
N SER A 98 9.49 14.96 -5.36
CA SER A 98 10.70 14.76 -6.18
C SER A 98 10.89 13.32 -6.66
N ASN A 99 9.96 12.42 -6.34
CA ASN A 99 10.04 11.01 -6.69
C ASN A 99 8.74 10.56 -7.36
N GLU A 100 8.85 9.85 -8.48
CA GLU A 100 7.69 9.28 -9.16
C GLU A 100 7.07 8.12 -8.38
N TYR A 101 7.91 7.33 -7.71
CA TYR A 101 7.57 6.16 -6.92
C TYR A 101 8.33 6.16 -5.60
N LEU A 102 8.01 5.25 -4.69
CA LEU A 102 8.64 5.19 -3.37
C LEU A 102 10.15 4.95 -3.43
N MET A 103 10.62 4.21 -4.45
CA MET A 103 12.04 3.94 -4.68
C MET A 103 12.72 4.93 -5.64
N GLY A 104 12.08 6.05 -5.97
CA GLY A 104 12.57 7.05 -6.92
C GLY A 104 11.83 7.00 -8.25
N HIS A 105 12.53 6.65 -9.33
CA HIS A 105 11.94 6.61 -10.68
C HIS A 105 11.31 5.25 -11.03
N ASP A 106 11.67 4.19 -10.34
CA ASP A 106 11.25 2.84 -10.66
C ASP A 106 10.10 2.38 -9.76
N TYR A 107 9.04 1.85 -10.39
CA TYR A 107 7.93 1.20 -9.70
C TYR A 107 8.38 -0.10 -9.06
N SER A 108 7.94 -0.33 -7.83
CA SER A 108 8.28 -1.50 -7.03
C SER A 108 7.07 -2.12 -6.34
N VAL A 109 7.26 -3.26 -5.69
CA VAL A 109 6.21 -3.87 -4.87
C VAL A 109 5.80 -3.02 -3.66
N ALA A 110 6.65 -2.08 -3.22
CA ALA A 110 6.26 -1.13 -2.17
C ALA A 110 5.16 -0.18 -2.65
N ASP A 111 5.21 0.22 -3.93
CA ASP A 111 4.19 1.07 -4.54
C ASP A 111 2.85 0.33 -4.69
N ALA A 112 2.90 -0.94 -5.09
CA ALA A 112 1.71 -1.79 -5.11
C ALA A 112 1.07 -1.88 -3.72
N HIS A 113 1.88 -2.08 -2.69
CA HIS A 113 1.41 -2.21 -1.32
C HIS A 113 0.80 -0.90 -0.79
N LEU A 114 1.49 0.23 -0.97
CA LEU A 114 0.97 1.54 -0.59
C LEU A 114 -0.31 1.89 -1.35
N PHE A 115 -0.38 1.58 -2.65
CA PHE A 115 -1.57 1.83 -3.46
C PHE A 115 -2.79 1.15 -2.86
N VAL A 116 -2.71 -0.15 -2.58
CA VAL A 116 -3.81 -0.91 -1.98
C VAL A 116 -4.23 -0.31 -0.64
N VAL A 117 -3.28 -0.07 0.27
CA VAL A 117 -3.58 0.44 1.60
C VAL A 117 -4.12 1.87 1.56
N SER A 118 -3.61 2.73 0.68
CA SER A 118 -4.11 4.10 0.53
C SER A 118 -5.54 4.18 -0.01
N ASN A 119 -6.03 3.14 -0.67
CA ASN A 119 -7.40 3.08 -1.16
C ASN A 119 -8.43 3.00 -0.02
N TRP A 120 -8.01 2.55 1.15
CA TRP A 120 -8.86 2.50 2.34
C TRP A 120 -9.29 3.88 2.83
N ALA A 121 -8.60 4.93 2.40
CA ALA A 121 -8.96 6.32 2.72
C ALA A 121 -10.43 6.63 2.39
N SER A 122 -10.93 6.16 1.24
CA SER A 122 -12.32 6.38 0.82
C SER A 122 -13.32 5.69 1.75
N TRP A 123 -13.01 4.48 2.23
CA TRP A 123 -13.91 3.72 3.10
C TRP A 123 -14.05 4.31 4.50
N VAL A 124 -12.98 4.95 5.00
CA VAL A 124 -12.99 5.61 6.32
C VAL A 124 -13.18 7.12 6.24
N LYS A 125 -13.50 7.64 5.04
CA LYS A 125 -13.70 9.07 4.76
C LYS A 125 -12.50 9.93 5.20
N PHE A 126 -11.28 9.43 4.96
CA PHE A 126 -10.06 10.20 5.16
C PHE A 126 -9.73 10.95 3.87
N ASP A 127 -9.75 12.28 3.94
CA ASP A 127 -9.52 13.13 2.77
C ASP A 127 -8.05 13.13 2.35
N LEU A 128 -7.76 12.70 1.12
CA LEU A 128 -6.44 12.73 0.51
C LEU A 128 -6.21 13.96 -0.37
N SER A 129 -7.21 14.78 -0.63
CA SER A 129 -7.11 15.94 -1.54
C SER A 129 -6.03 16.95 -1.17
N PRO A 130 -5.70 17.21 0.12
CA PRO A 130 -4.61 18.11 0.48
C PRO A 130 -3.22 17.58 0.08
N TYR A 131 -3.08 16.27 -0.18
CA TYR A 131 -1.80 15.62 -0.50
C TYR A 131 -1.67 15.43 -2.01
N THR A 132 -1.52 16.52 -2.76
CA THR A 132 -1.60 16.54 -4.23
C THR A 132 -0.61 15.61 -4.93
N ASN A 133 0.62 15.46 -4.37
CA ASN A 133 1.61 14.52 -4.92
C ASN A 133 1.21 13.06 -4.69
N VAL A 134 0.58 12.75 -3.55
CA VAL A 134 0.01 11.42 -3.27
C VAL A 134 -1.15 11.14 -4.22
N VAL A 135 -2.03 12.12 -4.47
CA VAL A 135 -3.15 11.97 -5.41
C VAL A 135 -2.62 11.67 -6.82
N SER A 136 -1.64 12.46 -7.29
CA SER A 136 -1.01 12.26 -8.60
C SER A 136 -0.31 10.90 -8.70
N TYR A 137 0.43 10.50 -7.66
CA TYR A 137 1.06 9.18 -7.56
C TYR A 137 0.05 8.03 -7.65
N ARG A 138 -1.05 8.10 -6.89
CA ARG A 138 -2.12 7.09 -6.94
C ARG A 138 -2.76 7.01 -8.33
N GLY A 139 -3.00 8.15 -8.97
CA GLY A 139 -3.49 8.21 -10.35
C GLY A 139 -2.55 7.49 -11.32
N ARG A 140 -1.24 7.75 -11.23
CA ARG A 140 -0.20 7.12 -12.05
C ARG A 140 -0.17 5.60 -11.88
N ILE A 141 -0.29 5.09 -10.65
CA ILE A 141 -0.34 3.64 -10.40
C ILE A 141 -1.65 3.05 -10.93
N GLY A 142 -2.78 3.70 -10.70
CA GLY A 142 -4.10 3.25 -11.15
C GLY A 142 -4.23 3.14 -12.67
N THR A 143 -3.42 3.86 -13.46
CA THR A 143 -3.39 3.76 -14.92
C THR A 143 -2.52 2.62 -15.47
N ARG A 144 -1.72 1.94 -14.64
CA ARG A 144 -0.90 0.80 -15.06
C ARG A 144 -1.80 -0.35 -15.51
N ALA A 145 -1.52 -0.92 -16.68
CA ALA A 145 -2.35 -1.98 -17.27
C ALA A 145 -2.57 -3.17 -16.31
N ALA A 146 -1.50 -3.65 -15.66
CA ALA A 146 -1.61 -4.76 -14.70
C ALA A 146 -2.45 -4.41 -13.46
N VAL A 147 -2.38 -3.16 -12.97
CA VAL A 147 -3.20 -2.69 -11.85
C VAL A 147 -4.67 -2.63 -12.26
N ARG A 148 -4.97 -2.09 -13.44
CA ARG A 148 -6.33 -2.05 -13.98
C ARG A 148 -6.92 -3.45 -14.13
N SER A 149 -6.17 -4.38 -14.74
CA SER A 149 -6.63 -5.76 -14.90
C SER A 149 -6.92 -6.43 -13.56
N ALA A 150 -6.08 -6.22 -12.54
CA ALA A 150 -6.32 -6.75 -11.20
C ALA A 150 -7.59 -6.14 -10.59
N MET A 151 -7.78 -4.82 -10.70
CA MET A 151 -8.95 -4.12 -10.17
C MET A 151 -10.23 -4.54 -10.89
N GLU A 152 -10.19 -4.80 -12.20
CA GLU A 152 -11.30 -5.34 -12.98
C GLU A 152 -11.69 -6.74 -12.49
N ALA A 153 -10.69 -7.61 -12.32
CA ALA A 153 -10.90 -8.97 -11.83
C ALA A 153 -11.49 -9.02 -10.41
N GLU A 154 -11.16 -8.03 -9.58
CA GLU A 154 -11.69 -7.89 -8.21
C GLU A 154 -12.99 -7.07 -8.12
N GLY A 155 -13.53 -6.60 -9.25
CA GLY A 155 -14.76 -5.79 -9.27
C GLY A 155 -14.62 -4.40 -8.64
N LEU A 156 -13.40 -3.85 -8.62
CA LEU A 156 -13.07 -2.55 -8.03
C LEU A 156 -13.09 -1.38 -9.04
N ILE A 157 -13.48 -1.64 -10.27
CA ILE A 157 -13.68 -0.61 -11.30
C ILE A 157 -15.18 -0.43 -11.55
N PRO A 158 -15.69 0.82 -11.72
CA PRO A 158 -14.90 2.04 -11.83
C PRO A 158 -14.27 2.46 -10.51
N TRP A 159 -12.99 2.83 -10.58
CA TRP A 159 -12.28 3.41 -9.46
C TRP A 159 -13.05 4.66 -8.99
N PRO A 160 -13.32 4.81 -7.69
CA PRO A 160 -13.85 6.08 -7.21
C PRO A 160 -12.81 7.14 -7.51
N SER A 161 -12.97 7.83 -8.65
CA SER A 161 -12.24 9.07 -8.88
C SER A 161 -12.44 9.92 -7.63
N ALA A 162 -11.38 10.52 -7.12
CA ALA A 162 -11.49 11.56 -6.13
C ALA A 162 -12.49 12.58 -6.70
N GLN A 163 -13.76 12.49 -6.30
CA GLN A 163 -14.72 13.52 -6.64
C GLN A 163 -14.39 14.70 -5.75
N PRO A 164 -14.02 15.84 -6.33
CA PRO A 164 -14.10 17.09 -5.59
C PRO A 164 -15.59 17.31 -5.28
N GLN A 165 -15.94 17.35 -4.02
CA GLN A 165 -17.16 17.99 -3.57
C GLN A 165 -16.91 19.48 -3.42
#